data_4ad90062ef66ec7dd751af221519a4c1
#
_entry.id   4ad90062ef66ec7dd751af221519a4c1
#
_cell.length_a   1.000
_cell.length_b   1.000
_cell.length_c   1.000
_cell.angle_alpha   90.00
_cell.angle_beta   90.00
_cell.angle_gamma   90.00
#
_symmetry.space_group_name_H-M   'P 1'
#
loop_
_entity.id
_entity.type
_entity.pdbx_description
1 polymer ?
#
loop_
_entity_poly.entity_id
_entity_poly.type
_entity_poly.pdbx_seq_one_letter_code
_entity_poly.pdbx_strand_id
1 'polypeptide(L)'
;DKAVVCAVDGKETRLPWIRLQENISLCPSCRKMADAEYLLQNEYGRENFLKELAARTDGGYDFVLLDCPPAVGLITVNALVAATDLIIPVQPEVASLYGLVSILDTVAVIQRKINRGLNLLGMLVTQYDRRTTLHAEILEAMRKQYGETVFSTVISRSIRVAESMSRKTDVVSYSRNSSGAADYRSLTREILSRLNMVDNK
;
A
#
# COMPACT_ATOMS: atom_id res chain seq x y z
N ASP A 1 -6.86 -14.29 -10.18
CA ASP A 1 -8.22 -14.56 -10.65
C ASP A 1 -8.67 -15.98 -10.33
N LYS A 2 -7.86 -17.03 -10.64
CA LYS A 2 -8.23 -18.43 -10.31
C LYS A 2 -8.45 -18.65 -8.82
N ALA A 3 -7.63 -18.05 -7.96
CA ALA A 3 -7.78 -18.15 -6.52
C ALA A 3 -9.13 -17.54 -6.07
N VAL A 4 -9.48 -16.37 -6.59
CA VAL A 4 -10.76 -15.71 -6.29
C VAL A 4 -11.94 -16.56 -6.79
N VAL A 5 -11.92 -17.01 -8.06
CA VAL A 5 -12.97 -17.84 -8.63
C VAL A 5 -13.12 -19.15 -7.83
N CYS A 6 -12.02 -19.85 -7.55
CA CYS A 6 -12.08 -21.09 -6.77
C CYS A 6 -12.63 -20.88 -5.37
N ALA A 7 -12.35 -19.75 -4.71
CA ALA A 7 -12.85 -19.48 -3.39
C ALA A 7 -14.34 -19.08 -3.39
N VAL A 8 -14.81 -18.34 -4.41
CA VAL A 8 -16.25 -18.08 -4.64
C VAL A 8 -17.02 -19.39 -4.86
N ASP A 9 -16.42 -20.32 -5.64
CA ASP A 9 -17.00 -21.66 -5.85
C ASP A 9 -16.93 -22.58 -4.61
N GLY A 10 -16.49 -22.09 -3.46
CA GLY A 10 -16.36 -22.88 -2.23
C GLY A 10 -15.22 -23.91 -2.26
N LYS A 11 -14.32 -23.84 -3.25
CA LYS A 11 -13.15 -24.71 -3.32
C LYS A 11 -12.05 -24.20 -2.39
N GLU A 12 -11.41 -25.14 -1.72
CA GLU A 12 -10.23 -24.81 -0.91
C GLU A 12 -9.11 -24.32 -1.82
N THR A 13 -8.68 -23.07 -1.62
CA THR A 13 -7.65 -22.44 -2.45
C THR A 13 -6.68 -21.64 -1.60
N ARG A 14 -5.43 -21.51 -2.09
CA ARG A 14 -4.36 -20.72 -1.48
C ARG A 14 -3.91 -19.64 -2.46
N LEU A 15 -3.37 -18.56 -1.93
CA LEU A 15 -2.77 -17.53 -2.77
C LEU A 15 -1.58 -18.10 -3.55
N PRO A 16 -1.47 -17.82 -4.86
CA PRO A 16 -0.43 -18.37 -5.73
C PRO A 16 0.90 -17.61 -5.57
N TRP A 17 1.61 -17.85 -4.48
CA TRP A 17 2.91 -17.21 -4.23
C TRP A 17 3.98 -17.73 -5.19
N ILE A 18 4.71 -16.78 -5.79
CA ILE A 18 5.88 -17.03 -6.65
C ILE A 18 7.10 -16.46 -5.93
N ARG A 19 8.08 -17.29 -5.62
CA ARG A 19 9.32 -16.83 -5.01
C ARG A 19 10.16 -16.08 -6.05
N LEU A 20 10.44 -14.80 -5.79
CA LEU A 20 11.27 -13.96 -6.66
C LEU A 20 12.72 -13.92 -6.20
N GLN A 21 12.94 -13.86 -4.88
CA GLN A 21 14.25 -13.84 -4.23
C GLN A 21 14.18 -14.62 -2.91
N GLU A 22 15.30 -14.78 -2.22
CA GLU A 22 15.37 -15.53 -0.97
C GLU A 22 14.29 -15.11 0.05
N ASN A 23 14.09 -13.80 0.19
CA ASN A 23 13.17 -13.24 1.19
C ASN A 23 11.97 -12.50 0.56
N ILE A 24 11.75 -12.65 -0.75
CA ILE A 24 10.67 -11.95 -1.47
C ILE A 24 9.87 -12.93 -2.29
N SER A 25 8.57 -12.96 -2.02
CA SER A 25 7.59 -13.67 -2.83
C SER A 25 6.54 -12.69 -3.38
N LEU A 26 5.99 -12.99 -4.53
CA LEU A 26 4.96 -12.21 -5.19
C LEU A 26 3.70 -13.06 -5.38
N CYS A 27 2.56 -12.53 -4.97
CA CYS A 27 1.27 -13.03 -5.42
C CYS A 27 0.79 -12.13 -6.56
N PRO A 28 0.91 -12.58 -7.83
CA PRO A 28 0.61 -11.73 -8.96
C PRO A 28 -0.90 -11.54 -9.14
N SER A 29 -1.30 -10.32 -9.47
CA SER A 29 -2.63 -9.99 -9.98
C SER A 29 -2.66 -10.06 -11.52
N CYS A 30 -3.85 -10.08 -12.09
CA CYS A 30 -4.03 -10.03 -13.54
C CYS A 30 -5.17 -9.08 -13.92
N ARG A 31 -5.30 -8.78 -15.23
CA ARG A 31 -6.36 -7.88 -15.73
C ARG A 31 -7.78 -8.34 -15.41
N LYS A 32 -7.99 -9.65 -15.24
CA LYS A 32 -9.28 -10.23 -14.87
C LYS A 32 -9.66 -10.00 -13.39
N MET A 33 -8.84 -9.26 -12.64
CA MET A 33 -9.20 -8.89 -11.26
C MET A 33 -10.42 -7.96 -11.20
N ALA A 34 -10.71 -7.21 -12.27
CA ALA A 34 -11.97 -6.48 -12.42
C ALA A 34 -13.19 -7.41 -12.50
N ASP A 35 -13.03 -8.60 -13.13
CA ASP A 35 -14.10 -9.62 -13.17
C ASP A 35 -14.34 -10.22 -11.78
N ALA A 36 -13.30 -10.30 -10.94
CA ALA A 36 -13.42 -10.76 -9.56
C ALA A 36 -14.29 -9.80 -8.71
N GLU A 37 -14.20 -8.51 -8.95
CA GLU A 37 -15.06 -7.51 -8.28
C GLU A 37 -16.53 -7.74 -8.62
N TYR A 38 -16.83 -8.03 -9.87
CA TYR A 38 -18.19 -8.39 -10.33
C TYR A 38 -18.68 -9.71 -9.69
N LEU A 39 -17.84 -10.74 -9.65
CA LEU A 39 -18.20 -12.03 -9.04
C LEU A 39 -18.49 -11.90 -7.54
N LEU A 40 -17.69 -11.10 -6.84
CA LEU A 40 -17.87 -10.87 -5.40
C LEU A 40 -19.07 -9.98 -5.08
N GLN A 41 -19.60 -9.24 -6.04
CA GLN A 41 -20.61 -8.20 -5.78
C GLN A 41 -21.88 -8.73 -5.08
N ASN A 42 -22.26 -9.97 -5.34
CA ASN A 42 -23.45 -10.61 -4.78
C ASN A 42 -23.14 -11.60 -3.65
N GLU A 43 -21.87 -11.76 -3.26
CA GLU A 43 -21.47 -12.70 -2.22
C GLU A 43 -21.67 -12.11 -0.82
N TYR A 44 -22.14 -12.93 0.11
CA TYR A 44 -22.23 -12.57 1.52
C TYR A 44 -20.81 -12.49 2.13
N GLY A 45 -20.54 -11.44 2.91
CA GLY A 45 -19.21 -11.24 3.52
C GLY A 45 -18.11 -10.93 2.52
N ARG A 46 -18.49 -10.46 1.33
CA ARG A 46 -17.59 -10.12 0.20
C ARG A 46 -16.41 -9.23 0.57
N GLU A 47 -16.53 -8.45 1.61
CA GLU A 47 -15.46 -7.58 2.13
C GLU A 47 -14.38 -8.35 2.90
N ASN A 48 -14.65 -9.58 3.36
CA ASN A 48 -13.71 -10.39 4.14
C ASN A 48 -12.89 -11.38 3.30
N PHE A 49 -13.15 -11.44 2.01
CA PHE A 49 -12.64 -12.47 1.13
C PHE A 49 -11.11 -12.57 1.10
N LEU A 50 -10.42 -11.43 0.97
CA LEU A 50 -8.96 -11.41 1.00
C LEU A 50 -8.40 -11.77 2.37
N LYS A 51 -9.06 -11.36 3.45
CA LYS A 51 -8.68 -11.72 4.82
C LYS A 51 -8.73 -13.23 5.04
N GLU A 52 -9.79 -13.88 4.56
CA GLU A 52 -9.92 -15.33 4.64
C GLU A 52 -8.88 -16.07 3.79
N LEU A 53 -8.59 -15.58 2.58
CA LEU A 53 -7.53 -16.13 1.74
C LEU A 53 -6.14 -15.96 2.36
N ALA A 54 -5.87 -14.80 2.93
CA ALA A 54 -4.59 -14.53 3.61
C ALA A 54 -4.40 -15.42 4.84
N ALA A 55 -5.45 -15.67 5.60
CA ALA A 55 -5.41 -16.55 6.77
C ALA A 55 -5.09 -18.02 6.42
N ARG A 56 -5.36 -18.46 5.18
CA ARG A 56 -5.00 -19.79 4.67
C ARG A 56 -3.59 -19.86 4.10
N THR A 57 -2.89 -18.72 4.05
CA THR A 57 -1.49 -18.67 3.61
C THR A 57 -0.60 -19.14 4.74
N ASP A 58 0.21 -20.16 4.49
CA ASP A 58 1.17 -20.64 5.47
C ASP A 58 2.11 -19.48 5.82
N GLY A 59 2.16 -19.13 7.12
CA GLY A 59 2.94 -18.01 7.63
C GLY A 59 4.44 -18.17 7.32
N GLY A 60 5.18 -17.13 7.53
CA GLY A 60 6.64 -17.09 7.29
C GLY A 60 7.07 -15.78 6.65
N TYR A 61 6.12 -14.82 6.55
CA TYR A 61 6.43 -13.46 6.11
C TYR A 61 6.37 -12.48 7.28
N ASP A 62 7.40 -11.68 7.45
CA ASP A 62 7.41 -10.57 8.42
C ASP A 62 6.46 -9.46 7.94
N PHE A 63 6.35 -9.27 6.62
CA PHE A 63 5.51 -8.27 5.97
C PHE A 63 4.76 -8.83 4.77
N VAL A 64 3.50 -8.43 4.63
CA VAL A 64 2.70 -8.63 3.41
C VAL A 64 2.25 -7.26 2.92
N LEU A 65 2.71 -6.87 1.72
CA LEU A 65 2.34 -5.60 1.09
C LEU A 65 1.19 -5.82 0.11
N LEU A 66 0.09 -5.10 0.31
CA LEU A 66 -1.07 -5.13 -0.57
C LEU A 66 -1.04 -3.88 -1.47
N ASP A 67 -0.65 -4.05 -2.74
CA ASP A 67 -0.69 -2.98 -3.74
C ASP A 67 -2.12 -2.85 -4.27
N CYS A 68 -2.75 -1.71 -4.00
CA CYS A 68 -4.15 -1.44 -4.29
C CYS A 68 -4.32 -0.52 -5.50
N PRO A 69 -5.39 -0.71 -6.29
CA PRO A 69 -5.74 0.24 -7.34
C PRO A 69 -6.10 1.62 -6.74
N PRO A 70 -6.01 2.70 -7.52
CA PRO A 70 -6.29 4.06 -7.03
C PRO A 70 -7.77 4.31 -6.71
N ALA A 71 -8.67 3.43 -7.15
CA ALA A 71 -10.10 3.53 -6.88
C ALA A 71 -10.48 2.82 -5.59
N VAL A 72 -11.39 3.40 -4.81
CA VAL A 72 -11.95 2.78 -3.61
C VAL A 72 -13.11 1.86 -3.99
N GLY A 73 -12.78 0.73 -4.66
CA GLY A 73 -13.71 -0.34 -5.00
C GLY A 73 -13.70 -1.48 -3.98
N LEU A 74 -14.44 -2.55 -4.27
CA LEU A 74 -14.55 -3.71 -3.39
C LEU A 74 -13.20 -4.39 -3.13
N ILE A 75 -12.28 -4.39 -4.10
CA ILE A 75 -10.92 -4.93 -3.96
C ILE A 75 -10.13 -4.13 -2.93
N THR A 76 -10.18 -2.80 -3.01
CA THR A 76 -9.53 -1.91 -2.03
C THR A 76 -10.14 -2.08 -0.63
N VAL A 77 -11.46 -2.21 -0.54
CA VAL A 77 -12.14 -2.52 0.73
C VAL A 77 -11.63 -3.86 1.30
N ASN A 78 -11.53 -4.90 0.50
CA ASN A 78 -10.97 -6.19 0.92
C ASN A 78 -9.54 -6.07 1.45
N ALA A 79 -8.70 -5.27 0.80
CA ALA A 79 -7.34 -5.03 1.26
C ALA A 79 -7.32 -4.33 2.63
N LEU A 80 -8.16 -3.29 2.82
CA LEU A 80 -8.28 -2.56 4.09
C LEU A 80 -8.85 -3.43 5.22
N VAL A 81 -9.73 -4.38 4.88
CA VAL A 81 -10.28 -5.33 5.86
C VAL A 81 -9.25 -6.39 6.28
N ALA A 82 -8.35 -6.78 5.37
CA ALA A 82 -7.29 -7.74 5.64
C ALA A 82 -6.05 -7.13 6.30
N ALA A 83 -5.80 -5.82 6.09
CA ALA A 83 -4.58 -5.14 6.54
C ALA A 83 -4.60 -4.85 8.04
N THR A 84 -3.40 -4.81 8.63
CA THR A 84 -3.14 -4.28 9.98
C THR A 84 -2.80 -2.80 9.93
N ASP A 85 -2.06 -2.38 8.92
CA ASP A 85 -1.53 -1.03 8.77
C ASP A 85 -1.77 -0.49 7.37
N LEU A 86 -2.01 0.81 7.27
CA LEU A 86 -2.25 1.52 6.02
C LEU A 86 -1.24 2.64 5.84
N ILE A 87 -0.61 2.68 4.68
CA ILE A 87 0.16 3.83 4.20
C ILE A 87 -0.58 4.42 3.00
N ILE A 88 -0.83 5.72 3.02
CA ILE A 88 -1.49 6.43 1.92
C ILE A 88 -0.44 7.27 1.17
N PRO A 89 0.00 6.85 -0.03
CA PRO A 89 0.85 7.69 -0.87
C PRO A 89 0.05 8.86 -1.45
N VAL A 90 0.61 10.07 -1.33
CA VAL A 90 -0.03 11.31 -1.78
C VAL A 90 0.94 12.07 -2.67
N GLN A 91 0.53 12.42 -3.87
CA GLN A 91 1.28 13.40 -4.68
C GLN A 91 0.94 14.81 -4.20
N PRO A 92 1.91 15.75 -4.13
CA PRO A 92 1.66 17.11 -3.66
C PRO A 92 0.96 17.97 -4.72
N GLU A 93 -0.25 17.55 -5.09
CA GLU A 93 -1.13 18.19 -6.05
C GLU A 93 -2.50 18.43 -5.42
N VAL A 94 -3.17 19.52 -5.79
CA VAL A 94 -4.48 19.90 -5.23
C VAL A 94 -5.52 18.79 -5.41
N ALA A 95 -5.56 18.17 -6.59
CA ALA A 95 -6.48 17.06 -6.87
C ALA A 95 -6.29 15.87 -5.94
N SER A 96 -5.03 15.56 -5.58
CA SER A 96 -4.70 14.46 -4.68
C SER A 96 -5.20 14.68 -3.25
N LEU A 97 -5.29 15.95 -2.81
CA LEU A 97 -5.83 16.28 -1.48
C LEU A 97 -7.34 16.00 -1.39
N TYR A 98 -8.10 16.24 -2.45
CA TYR A 98 -9.52 15.87 -2.49
C TYR A 98 -9.71 14.35 -2.42
N GLY A 99 -8.90 13.60 -3.17
CA GLY A 99 -8.89 12.13 -3.11
C GLY A 99 -8.52 11.61 -1.71
N LEU A 100 -7.58 12.26 -1.03
CA LEU A 100 -7.16 11.90 0.32
C LEU A 100 -8.32 11.98 1.32
N VAL A 101 -9.13 13.02 1.29
CA VAL A 101 -10.29 13.16 2.18
C VAL A 101 -11.27 11.99 1.98
N SER A 102 -11.59 11.64 0.75
CA SER A 102 -12.49 10.52 0.43
C SER A 102 -11.93 9.17 0.92
N ILE A 103 -10.62 8.96 0.80
CA ILE A 103 -9.97 7.74 1.31
C ILE A 103 -10.05 7.70 2.85
N LEU A 104 -9.76 8.81 3.53
CA LEU A 104 -9.80 8.89 4.99
C LEU A 104 -11.22 8.64 5.52
N ASP A 105 -12.26 9.15 4.87
CA ASP A 105 -13.65 8.87 5.23
C ASP A 105 -13.96 7.37 5.10
N THR A 106 -13.50 6.74 4.03
CA THR A 106 -13.68 5.28 3.84
C THR A 106 -12.94 4.49 4.91
N VAL A 107 -11.69 4.85 5.21
CA VAL A 107 -10.89 4.22 6.26
C VAL A 107 -11.59 4.32 7.62
N ALA A 108 -12.12 5.50 7.96
CA ALA A 108 -12.86 5.70 9.20
C ALA A 108 -14.12 4.81 9.32
N VAL A 109 -14.83 4.60 8.20
CA VAL A 109 -15.97 3.68 8.16
C VAL A 109 -15.51 2.24 8.38
N ILE A 110 -14.44 1.80 7.73
CA ILE A 110 -13.90 0.43 7.86
C ILE A 110 -13.41 0.20 9.29
N GLN A 111 -12.62 1.10 9.85
CA GLN A 111 -12.14 1.03 11.23
C GLN A 111 -13.29 0.89 12.23
N ARG A 112 -14.36 1.65 12.06
CA ARG A 112 -15.50 1.64 12.97
C ARG A 112 -16.36 0.39 12.85
N LYS A 113 -16.57 -0.11 11.63
CA LYS A 113 -17.59 -1.14 11.35
C LYS A 113 -17.04 -2.54 11.11
N ILE A 114 -15.86 -2.68 10.54
CA ILE A 114 -15.40 -3.96 9.98
C ILE A 114 -14.04 -4.37 10.56
N ASN A 115 -13.02 -3.50 10.46
CA ASN A 115 -11.66 -3.78 10.90
C ASN A 115 -11.19 -2.72 11.92
N ARG A 116 -11.54 -2.92 13.18
CA ARG A 116 -11.16 -2.01 14.28
C ARG A 116 -9.66 -2.00 14.56
N GLY A 117 -8.94 -3.00 14.10
CA GLY A 117 -7.49 -3.11 14.24
C GLY A 117 -6.70 -2.42 13.13
N LEU A 118 -7.36 -1.91 12.09
CA LEU A 118 -6.67 -1.19 11.02
C LEU A 118 -6.07 0.11 11.56
N ASN A 119 -4.75 0.23 11.48
CA ASN A 119 -4.01 1.42 11.87
C ASN A 119 -3.66 2.27 10.64
N LEU A 120 -3.88 3.58 10.69
CA LEU A 120 -3.32 4.50 9.71
C LEU A 120 -1.86 4.80 10.09
N LEU A 121 -0.93 4.02 9.54
CA LEU A 121 0.51 4.16 9.83
C LEU A 121 1.04 5.52 9.35
N GLY A 122 0.53 6.03 8.23
CA GLY A 122 0.83 7.40 7.81
C GLY A 122 0.52 7.71 6.36
N MET A 123 0.65 9.01 6.05
CA MET A 123 0.55 9.58 4.71
C MET A 123 1.94 9.89 4.19
N LEU A 124 2.30 9.33 3.04
CA LEU A 124 3.61 9.47 2.42
C LEU A 124 3.54 10.40 1.23
N VAL A 125 4.22 11.55 1.30
CA VAL A 125 4.34 12.43 0.14
C VAL A 125 5.33 11.85 -0.86
N THR A 126 4.86 11.65 -2.10
CA THR A 126 5.64 11.06 -3.21
C THR A 126 5.76 12.03 -4.37
N GLN A 127 6.66 11.76 -5.33
CA GLN A 127 6.90 12.62 -6.50
C GLN A 127 7.22 14.08 -6.13
N TYR A 128 7.79 14.29 -4.96
CA TYR A 128 8.09 15.61 -4.44
C TYR A 128 9.23 16.29 -5.23
N ASP A 129 8.95 17.46 -5.80
CA ASP A 129 9.98 18.30 -6.45
C ASP A 129 10.30 19.51 -5.55
N ARG A 130 11.51 19.54 -4.99
CA ARG A 130 11.95 20.61 -4.08
C ARG A 130 12.02 22.00 -4.74
N ARG A 131 12.00 22.07 -6.07
CA ARG A 131 12.04 23.32 -6.82
C ARG A 131 10.66 23.94 -6.99
N THR A 132 9.61 23.21 -6.66
CA THR A 132 8.23 23.63 -6.83
C THR A 132 7.68 24.18 -5.51
N THR A 133 7.40 25.49 -5.45
CA THR A 133 6.86 26.16 -4.26
C THR A 133 5.55 25.54 -3.80
N LEU A 134 4.64 25.23 -4.75
CA LEU A 134 3.37 24.58 -4.46
C LEU A 134 3.54 23.24 -3.70
N HIS A 135 4.58 22.44 -4.05
CA HIS A 135 4.82 21.17 -3.35
C HIS A 135 5.22 21.41 -1.88
N ALA A 136 6.01 22.45 -1.62
CA ALA A 136 6.40 22.82 -0.25
C ALA A 136 5.20 23.31 0.55
N GLU A 137 4.35 24.16 -0.04
CA GLU A 137 3.12 24.68 0.58
C GLU A 137 2.14 23.55 0.90
N ILE A 138 1.94 22.60 -0.02
CA ILE A 138 1.06 21.44 0.20
C ILE A 138 1.61 20.55 1.32
N LEU A 139 2.91 20.25 1.32
CA LEU A 139 3.53 19.44 2.37
C LEU A 139 3.38 20.11 3.75
N GLU A 140 3.59 21.42 3.83
CA GLU A 140 3.43 22.18 5.07
C GLU A 140 1.97 22.16 5.53
N ALA A 141 1.02 22.39 4.63
CA ALA A 141 -0.40 22.31 4.93
C ALA A 141 -0.81 20.93 5.45
N MET A 142 -0.33 19.85 4.82
CA MET A 142 -0.57 18.48 5.28
C MET A 142 0.01 18.26 6.69
N ARG A 143 1.24 18.69 6.95
CA ARG A 143 1.87 18.56 8.27
C ARG A 143 1.13 19.35 9.35
N LYS A 144 0.65 20.55 9.00
CA LYS A 144 -0.16 21.37 9.90
C LYS A 144 -1.50 20.72 10.23
N GLN A 145 -2.13 20.09 9.26
CA GLN A 145 -3.46 19.49 9.41
C GLN A 145 -3.43 18.10 10.06
N TYR A 146 -2.46 17.26 9.70
CA TYR A 146 -2.41 15.84 10.07
C TYR A 146 -1.25 15.49 11.02
N GLY A 147 -0.37 16.45 11.32
CA GLY A 147 0.72 16.29 12.28
C GLY A 147 1.65 15.12 11.95
N GLU A 148 1.91 14.31 12.96
CA GLU A 148 2.81 13.16 12.89
C GLU A 148 2.30 12.01 11.99
N THR A 149 1.02 12.04 11.62
CA THR A 149 0.48 11.07 10.64
C THR A 149 1.10 11.25 9.26
N VAL A 150 1.65 12.43 8.93
CA VAL A 150 2.44 12.62 7.72
C VAL A 150 3.86 12.10 7.97
N PHE A 151 4.36 11.23 7.09
CA PHE A 151 5.75 10.79 7.18
C PHE A 151 6.73 11.97 7.12
N SER A 152 7.78 11.90 7.95
CA SER A 152 8.89 12.87 7.89
C SER A 152 9.65 12.73 6.57
N THR A 153 9.79 11.48 6.12
CA THR A 153 10.37 11.13 4.83
C THR A 153 9.43 11.50 3.69
N VAL A 154 9.98 12.07 2.63
CA VAL A 154 9.29 12.30 1.35
C VAL A 154 10.03 11.55 0.24
N ILE A 155 9.31 11.02 -0.75
CA ILE A 155 9.92 10.40 -1.93
C ILE A 155 10.04 11.45 -3.03
N SER A 156 11.27 11.86 -3.30
CA SER A 156 11.58 12.86 -4.32
C SER A 156 11.30 12.32 -5.73
N ARG A 157 10.88 13.20 -6.63
CA ARG A 157 10.81 12.88 -8.05
C ARG A 157 12.21 12.52 -8.55
N SER A 158 12.39 11.29 -9.06
CA SER A 158 13.69 10.76 -9.44
C SER A 158 13.62 10.01 -10.77
N ILE A 159 14.46 10.42 -11.71
CA ILE A 159 14.64 9.74 -13.01
C ILE A 159 15.18 8.31 -12.76
N ARG A 160 16.02 8.10 -11.75
CA ARG A 160 16.59 6.79 -11.43
C ARG A 160 15.55 5.78 -10.98
N VAL A 161 14.50 6.24 -10.29
CA VAL A 161 13.35 5.40 -9.95
C VAL A 161 12.60 4.98 -11.22
N ALA A 162 12.33 5.89 -12.15
CA ALA A 162 11.67 5.56 -13.41
C ALA A 162 12.51 4.62 -14.29
N GLU A 163 13.83 4.84 -14.37
CA GLU A 163 14.75 3.97 -15.11
C GLU A 163 14.83 2.56 -14.50
N SER A 164 14.85 2.43 -13.18
CA SER A 164 14.87 1.13 -12.51
C SER A 164 13.62 0.30 -12.83
N MET A 165 12.46 0.94 -12.85
CA MET A 165 11.20 0.29 -13.24
C MET A 165 11.24 -0.23 -14.68
N SER A 166 11.76 0.57 -15.64
CA SER A 166 11.90 0.15 -17.03
C SER A 166 12.86 -1.03 -17.19
N ARG A 167 13.81 -1.19 -16.27
CA ARG A 167 14.75 -2.32 -16.22
C ARG A 167 14.29 -3.48 -15.34
N LYS A 168 13.05 -3.41 -14.81
CA LYS A 168 12.45 -4.44 -13.94
C LYS A 168 13.33 -4.76 -12.72
N THR A 169 13.93 -3.75 -12.13
CA THR A 169 14.74 -3.86 -10.91
C THR A 169 14.36 -2.76 -9.92
N ASP A 170 14.69 -2.93 -8.65
CA ASP A 170 14.48 -1.90 -7.65
C ASP A 170 15.55 -0.80 -7.73
N VAL A 171 15.21 0.40 -7.26
CA VAL A 171 16.10 1.56 -7.34
C VAL A 171 17.34 1.43 -6.44
N VAL A 172 17.25 0.66 -5.36
CA VAL A 172 18.36 0.47 -4.41
C VAL A 172 19.44 -0.39 -5.05
N SER A 173 19.04 -1.44 -5.79
CA SER A 173 19.96 -2.28 -6.57
C SER A 173 20.44 -1.57 -7.83
N TYR A 174 19.54 -0.84 -8.53
CA TYR A 174 19.87 -0.15 -9.78
C TYR A 174 20.83 1.02 -9.59
N SER A 175 20.60 1.85 -8.57
CA SER A 175 21.39 3.08 -8.33
C SER A 175 21.48 3.41 -6.85
N ARG A 176 22.30 2.62 -6.14
CA ARG A 176 22.43 2.63 -4.67
C ARG A 176 22.64 4.01 -4.06
N ASN A 177 23.38 4.88 -4.75
CA ASN A 177 23.77 6.22 -4.27
C ASN A 177 22.83 7.33 -4.78
N SER A 178 21.74 7.00 -5.47
CA SER A 178 20.78 7.99 -5.92
C SER A 178 19.91 8.52 -4.77
N SER A 179 19.38 9.75 -4.95
CA SER A 179 18.43 10.34 -3.99
C SER A 179 17.19 9.45 -3.80
N GLY A 180 16.64 8.87 -4.88
CA GLY A 180 15.53 7.96 -4.79
C GLY A 180 15.83 6.73 -3.92
N ALA A 181 17.00 6.10 -4.08
CA ALA A 181 17.42 4.99 -3.23
C ALA A 181 17.61 5.41 -1.76
N ALA A 182 18.10 6.63 -1.51
CA ALA A 182 18.23 7.17 -0.16
C ALA A 182 16.86 7.43 0.47
N ASP A 183 15.91 8.00 -0.28
CA ASP A 183 14.55 8.26 0.19
C ASP A 183 13.84 6.96 0.60
N TYR A 184 13.89 5.91 -0.25
CA TYR A 184 13.29 4.61 0.08
C TYR A 184 13.93 3.95 1.30
N ARG A 185 15.27 4.04 1.47
CA ARG A 185 15.91 3.55 2.70
C ARG A 185 15.49 4.33 3.95
N SER A 186 15.29 5.64 3.82
CA SER A 186 14.80 6.47 4.92
C SER A 186 13.36 6.12 5.27
N LEU A 187 12.51 5.93 4.24
CA LEU A 187 11.15 5.47 4.42
C LEU A 187 11.10 4.12 5.15
N THR A 188 11.92 3.15 4.74
CA THR A 188 11.96 1.83 5.40
C THR A 188 12.29 1.97 6.88
N ARG A 189 13.29 2.78 7.23
CA ARG A 189 13.65 3.02 8.65
C ARG A 189 12.51 3.68 9.42
N GLU A 190 11.82 4.65 8.83
CA GLU A 190 10.70 5.32 9.46
C GLU A 190 9.50 4.38 9.64
N ILE A 191 9.19 3.53 8.66
CA ILE A 191 8.15 2.49 8.78
C ILE A 191 8.48 1.54 9.94
N LEU A 192 9.69 0.99 9.98
CA LEU A 192 10.11 0.07 11.03
C LEU A 192 10.06 0.73 12.42
N SER A 193 10.45 2.01 12.51
CA SER A 193 10.33 2.80 13.75
C SER A 193 8.88 2.96 14.18
N ARG A 194 7.98 3.31 13.27
CA ARG A 194 6.54 3.47 13.58
C ARG A 194 5.87 2.16 13.98
N LEU A 195 6.36 1.04 13.49
CA LEU A 195 5.91 -0.30 13.86
C LEU A 195 6.58 -0.85 15.12
N ASN A 196 7.44 -0.06 15.79
CA ASN A 196 8.25 -0.49 16.94
C ASN A 196 9.12 -1.73 16.67
N MET A 197 9.53 -1.92 15.41
CA MET A 197 10.36 -3.05 14.96
C MET A 197 11.85 -2.69 14.86
N VAL A 198 12.23 -1.47 15.23
CA VAL A 198 13.65 -1.07 15.34
C VAL A 198 14.11 -1.49 16.73
N ASP A 199 14.93 -2.54 16.79
CA ASP A 199 15.69 -2.83 18.00
C ASP A 199 16.56 -1.62 18.34
N ASN A 200 16.37 -1.05 19.52
CA ASN A 200 17.29 -0.10 20.12
C ASN A 200 18.61 -0.86 20.43
N LYS A 201 19.45 -1.05 19.40
CA LYS A 201 20.84 -1.47 19.55
C LYS A 201 21.78 -0.30 19.40
#